data_5a5fc3b3ac9d21ad522ef67f574f6b44
#
_entry.id   5a5fc3b3ac9d21ad522ef67f574f6b44
#
_cell.length_a   1.000
_cell.length_b   1.000
_cell.length_c   1.000
_cell.angle_alpha   90.00
_cell.angle_beta   90.00
_cell.angle_gamma   90.00
#
_symmetry.space_group_name_H-M   'P 1'
#
loop_
_entity.id
_entity.type
_entity.pdbx_description
1 polymer ?
#
loop_
_entity_poly.entity_id
_entity_poly.type
_entity_poly.pdbx_seq_one_letter_code
_entity_poly.pdbx_strand_id
1 'polypeptide(L)'
;MEYLNIVFQEIYKILFLLVPVLVSVAMVVWLDRRVWAFVQKRQGPNVVGPFGLLQSVADALKYMFKEIIIPSSSNKVIFILAPIVTMTLALVAWAVIPFSATQVLADINVGILYLFAVSSLGVYGIIMGGWASNSKYPFLGAIRSAAQMVSYEVSIGVIIINVLLCVGSLNLNDIVEAQQNLWFIIPLFPMFVIFFISALAETNRPPFDLPEAEAELVAGYQTEYSGMMYAMFWLGEYANILLMCAMGAILFLGGWMSPLEVYPFTLVPGAIWLILKILLLFILFALVKAIVPRYRYDQLMRLGWKVFLPLSLTWVVLTASYLFYFNLLPTN
;
A
#
# COMPACT_ATOMS: atom_id res chain seq x y z
N MET A 1 -35.35 16.51 -7.03
CA MET A 1 -34.80 16.91 -5.72
C MET A 1 -34.20 15.72 -4.98
N GLU A 2 -34.89 14.58 -4.84
CA GLU A 2 -34.36 13.38 -4.17
C GLU A 2 -33.06 12.84 -4.77
N TYR A 3 -33.02 12.64 -6.09
CA TYR A 3 -31.79 12.18 -6.78
C TYR A 3 -30.60 13.10 -6.56
N LEU A 4 -30.84 14.41 -6.53
CA LEU A 4 -29.79 15.39 -6.29
C LEU A 4 -29.21 15.27 -4.86
N ASN A 5 -30.09 15.07 -3.88
CA ASN A 5 -29.68 14.85 -2.49
C ASN A 5 -28.88 13.55 -2.31
N ILE A 6 -29.27 12.47 -2.98
CA ILE A 6 -28.53 11.21 -2.96
C ILE A 6 -27.12 11.41 -3.54
N VAL A 7 -27.02 12.07 -4.71
CA VAL A 7 -25.73 12.34 -5.33
C VAL A 7 -24.84 13.20 -4.43
N PHE A 8 -25.38 14.25 -3.80
CA PHE A 8 -24.62 15.08 -2.86
C PHE A 8 -24.15 14.29 -1.64
N GLN A 9 -24.97 13.41 -1.10
CA GLN A 9 -24.58 12.56 0.03
C GLN A 9 -23.44 11.60 -0.35
N GLU A 10 -23.48 10.98 -1.51
CA GLU A 10 -22.41 10.09 -1.96
C GLU A 10 -21.11 10.85 -2.26
N ILE A 11 -21.17 12.01 -2.89
CA ILE A 11 -20.01 12.88 -3.08
C ILE A 11 -19.41 13.30 -1.73
N TYR A 12 -20.24 13.63 -0.74
CA TYR A 12 -19.77 13.99 0.60
C TYR A 12 -19.03 12.82 1.27
N LYS A 13 -19.58 11.60 1.20
CA LYS A 13 -18.92 10.38 1.74
C LYS A 13 -17.56 10.13 1.07
N ILE A 14 -17.51 10.25 -0.27
CA ILE A 14 -16.28 10.08 -1.03
C ILE A 14 -15.23 11.12 -0.62
N LEU A 15 -15.60 12.40 -0.53
CA LEU A 15 -14.70 13.47 -0.11
C LEU A 15 -14.25 13.30 1.34
N PHE A 16 -15.14 12.85 2.23
CA PHE A 16 -14.84 12.58 3.63
C PHE A 16 -13.78 11.47 3.79
N LEU A 17 -13.68 10.54 2.84
CA LEU A 17 -12.64 9.51 2.80
C LEU A 17 -11.38 10.01 2.09
N LEU A 18 -11.52 10.59 0.89
CA LEU A 18 -10.38 10.95 0.05
C LEU A 18 -9.51 12.05 0.65
N VAL A 19 -10.13 13.08 1.24
CA VAL A 19 -9.37 14.23 1.80
C VAL A 19 -8.47 13.79 2.95
N PRO A 20 -8.93 13.03 3.96
CA PRO A 20 -8.04 12.49 5.00
C PRO A 20 -6.94 11.56 4.45
N VAL A 21 -7.23 10.74 3.44
CA VAL A 21 -6.21 9.88 2.82
C VAL A 21 -5.13 10.73 2.14
N LEU A 22 -5.48 11.74 1.36
CA LEU A 22 -4.50 12.64 0.73
C LEU A 22 -3.68 13.43 1.75
N VAL A 23 -4.32 13.90 2.82
CA VAL A 23 -3.62 14.56 3.94
C VAL A 23 -2.67 13.58 4.62
N SER A 24 -3.09 12.34 4.86
CA SER A 24 -2.25 11.31 5.47
C SER A 24 -1.04 10.98 4.59
N VAL A 25 -1.21 10.89 3.27
CA VAL A 25 -0.11 10.73 2.31
C VAL A 25 0.91 11.87 2.45
N ALA A 26 0.44 13.13 2.51
CA ALA A 26 1.32 14.28 2.68
C ALA A 26 2.09 14.23 4.02
N MET A 27 1.42 13.84 5.11
CA MET A 27 2.04 13.70 6.44
C MET A 27 3.04 12.56 6.51
N VAL A 28 2.74 11.44 5.87
CA VAL A 28 3.60 10.25 5.83
C VAL A 28 4.91 10.54 5.08
N VAL A 29 4.88 11.35 4.03
CA VAL A 29 6.09 11.82 3.34
C VAL A 29 7.02 12.61 4.27
N TRP A 30 6.45 13.50 5.08
CA TRP A 30 7.21 14.22 6.10
C TRP A 30 7.78 13.26 7.16
N LEU A 31 6.98 12.28 7.60
CA LEU A 31 7.39 11.27 8.58
C LEU A 31 8.52 10.39 8.05
N ASP A 32 8.44 9.91 6.80
CA ASP A 32 9.47 9.12 6.14
C ASP A 32 10.83 9.85 6.18
N ARG A 33 10.85 11.12 5.78
CA ARG A 33 12.05 11.96 5.82
C ARG A 33 12.59 12.16 7.24
N ARG A 34 11.73 12.23 8.24
CA ARG A 34 12.12 12.36 9.66
C ARG A 34 12.71 11.07 10.21
N VAL A 35 12.08 9.93 9.95
CA VAL A 35 12.58 8.61 10.37
C VAL A 35 13.96 8.36 9.76
N TRP A 36 14.14 8.66 8.47
CA TRP A 36 15.42 8.54 7.80
C TRP A 36 16.50 9.43 8.43
N ALA A 37 16.17 10.68 8.67
CA ALA A 37 17.08 11.62 9.30
C ALA A 37 17.52 11.16 10.69
N PHE A 38 16.58 10.64 11.49
CA PHE A 38 16.84 10.09 12.82
C PHE A 38 17.83 8.93 12.78
N VAL A 39 17.61 7.94 11.89
CA VAL A 39 18.52 6.79 11.73
C VAL A 39 19.91 7.23 11.25
N GLN A 40 19.98 8.20 10.35
CA GLN A 40 21.23 8.74 9.82
C GLN A 40 21.88 9.79 10.73
N LYS A 41 21.34 10.03 11.93
CA LYS A 41 21.83 11.04 12.90
C LYS A 41 21.95 12.44 12.31
N ARG A 42 21.03 12.83 11.44
CA ARG A 42 20.92 14.18 10.85
C ARG A 42 19.56 14.80 11.13
N GLN A 43 19.44 16.11 10.93
CA GLN A 43 18.16 16.81 11.06
C GLN A 43 17.30 16.56 9.81
N GLY A 44 16.03 16.19 10.03
CA GLY A 44 15.01 16.14 8.98
C GLY A 44 14.46 17.54 8.65
N PRO A 45 13.41 17.63 7.83
CA PRO A 45 12.77 18.91 7.50
C PRO A 45 12.35 19.65 8.77
N ASN A 46 12.84 20.90 8.96
CA ASN A 46 12.57 21.69 10.17
C ASN A 46 12.31 23.19 9.89
N VAL A 47 12.55 23.66 8.65
CA VAL A 47 12.53 25.09 8.31
C VAL A 47 11.16 25.57 7.89
N VAL A 48 10.41 24.78 7.10
CA VAL A 48 9.12 25.19 6.54
C VAL A 48 7.98 24.87 7.51
N GLY A 49 7.52 25.88 8.24
CA GLY A 49 6.49 25.76 9.27
C GLY A 49 7.00 25.09 10.57
N PRO A 50 6.11 24.94 11.60
CA PRO A 50 6.47 24.31 12.86
C PRO A 50 6.97 22.88 12.61
N PHE A 51 8.17 22.55 13.07
CA PHE A 51 8.80 21.24 12.89
C PHE A 51 8.90 20.75 11.43
N GLY A 52 8.81 21.64 10.43
CA GLY A 52 8.84 21.29 9.02
C GLY A 52 7.58 20.61 8.48
N LEU A 53 6.44 20.70 9.18
CA LEU A 53 5.17 20.05 8.79
C LEU A 53 4.65 20.56 7.44
N LEU A 54 4.90 21.85 7.11
CA LEU A 54 4.46 22.44 5.85
C LEU A 54 5.36 22.09 4.66
N GLN A 55 6.43 21.29 4.86
CA GLN A 55 7.34 20.91 3.78
C GLN A 55 6.63 20.14 2.67
N SER A 56 5.71 19.23 3.02
CA SER A 56 4.93 18.46 2.02
C SER A 56 4.02 19.38 1.20
N VAL A 57 3.47 20.43 1.81
CA VAL A 57 2.65 21.44 1.09
C VAL A 57 3.54 22.25 0.14
N ALA A 58 4.72 22.68 0.59
CA ALA A 58 5.67 23.39 -0.25
C ALA A 58 6.12 22.56 -1.46
N ASP A 59 6.36 21.25 -1.24
CA ASP A 59 6.71 20.30 -2.30
C ASP A 59 5.54 20.13 -3.30
N ALA A 60 4.29 20.04 -2.83
CA ALA A 60 3.10 19.97 -3.68
C ALA A 60 2.96 21.23 -4.54
N LEU A 61 3.08 22.42 -3.93
CA LEU A 61 3.03 23.69 -4.67
C LEU A 61 4.13 23.78 -5.73
N LYS A 62 5.36 23.36 -5.41
CA LYS A 62 6.45 23.30 -6.36
C LYS A 62 6.09 22.46 -7.60
N TYR A 63 5.48 21.27 -7.41
CA TYR A 63 5.08 20.43 -8.53
C TYR A 63 3.91 21.00 -9.32
N MET A 64 2.99 21.71 -8.68
CA MET A 64 1.86 22.37 -9.37
C MET A 64 2.30 23.50 -10.29
N PHE A 65 3.31 24.27 -9.88
CA PHE A 65 3.81 25.41 -10.67
C PHE A 65 4.96 25.06 -11.61
N LYS A 66 5.49 23.83 -11.52
CA LYS A 66 6.56 23.37 -12.42
C LYS A 66 6.00 23.03 -13.78
N GLU A 67 6.70 23.44 -14.83
CA GLU A 67 6.35 23.16 -16.22
C GLU A 67 6.28 21.65 -16.49
N ILE A 68 5.24 21.23 -17.21
CA ILE A 68 5.05 19.85 -17.67
C ILE A 68 5.73 19.70 -19.02
N ILE A 69 6.79 18.90 -19.05
CA ILE A 69 7.55 18.62 -20.28
C ILE A 69 7.10 17.27 -20.81
N ILE A 70 6.64 17.23 -22.06
CA ILE A 70 6.28 16.01 -22.77
C ILE A 70 7.31 15.78 -23.88
N PRO A 71 8.06 14.65 -23.84
CA PRO A 71 9.05 14.36 -24.87
C PRO A 71 8.42 14.30 -26.28
N SER A 72 9.10 14.83 -27.27
CA SER A 72 8.59 14.90 -28.65
C SER A 72 8.36 13.52 -29.28
N SER A 73 9.13 12.52 -28.85
CA SER A 73 9.06 11.12 -29.33
C SER A 73 8.02 10.28 -28.58
N SER A 74 7.38 10.82 -27.51
CA SER A 74 6.44 10.09 -26.67
C SER A 74 5.04 10.02 -27.29
N ASN A 75 4.29 8.96 -26.94
CA ASN A 75 2.84 8.91 -27.19
C ASN A 75 2.11 9.77 -26.15
N LYS A 76 1.73 11.00 -26.52
CA LYS A 76 1.18 12.01 -25.61
C LYS A 76 -0.04 11.54 -24.83
N VAL A 77 -0.96 10.80 -25.47
CA VAL A 77 -2.21 10.36 -24.83
C VAL A 77 -1.91 9.36 -23.70
N ILE A 78 -1.15 8.31 -24.02
CA ILE A 78 -0.81 7.27 -23.05
C ILE A 78 0.10 7.84 -21.95
N PHE A 79 1.03 8.75 -22.32
CA PHE A 79 1.92 9.42 -21.38
C PHE A 79 1.16 10.22 -20.31
N ILE A 80 0.07 10.91 -20.68
CA ILE A 80 -0.77 11.65 -19.74
C ILE A 80 -1.68 10.71 -18.94
N LEU A 81 -2.22 9.66 -19.57
CA LEU A 81 -3.13 8.72 -18.91
C LEU A 81 -2.43 7.86 -17.84
N ALA A 82 -1.19 7.49 -18.05
CA ALA A 82 -0.45 6.59 -17.15
C ALA A 82 -0.45 7.05 -15.68
N PRO A 83 -0.01 8.27 -15.31
CA PRO A 83 -0.04 8.74 -13.94
C PRO A 83 -1.46 8.89 -13.38
N ILE A 84 -2.44 9.27 -14.23
CA ILE A 84 -3.85 9.37 -13.84
C ILE A 84 -4.39 8.01 -13.42
N VAL A 85 -4.13 6.96 -14.22
CA VAL A 85 -4.56 5.59 -13.93
C VAL A 85 -3.93 5.10 -12.63
N THR A 86 -2.62 5.27 -12.46
CA THR A 86 -1.92 4.83 -11.23
C THR A 86 -2.49 5.51 -9.99
N MET A 87 -2.65 6.84 -10.01
CA MET A 87 -3.18 7.59 -8.88
C MET A 87 -4.64 7.25 -8.59
N THR A 88 -5.50 7.17 -9.61
CA THR A 88 -6.92 6.87 -9.41
C THR A 88 -7.13 5.49 -8.82
N LEU A 89 -6.43 4.46 -9.31
CA LEU A 89 -6.53 3.11 -8.79
C LEU A 89 -6.03 3.03 -7.33
N ALA A 90 -4.93 3.71 -7.01
CA ALA A 90 -4.43 3.78 -5.63
C ALA A 90 -5.45 4.41 -4.67
N LEU A 91 -6.23 5.40 -5.11
CA LEU A 91 -7.28 6.02 -4.29
C LEU A 91 -8.57 5.20 -4.24
N VAL A 92 -8.98 4.58 -5.35
CA VAL A 92 -10.19 3.74 -5.44
C VAL A 92 -10.09 2.50 -4.55
N ALA A 93 -8.89 1.96 -4.36
CA ALA A 93 -8.65 0.84 -3.45
C ALA A 93 -9.05 1.13 -1.99
N TRP A 94 -9.02 2.38 -1.54
CA TRP A 94 -9.42 2.77 -0.19
C TRP A 94 -10.92 2.67 0.09
N ALA A 95 -11.76 2.52 -0.94
CA ALA A 95 -13.22 2.49 -0.80
C ALA A 95 -13.73 1.34 0.09
N VAL A 96 -13.02 0.23 0.15
CA VAL A 96 -13.41 -0.98 0.91
C VAL A 96 -12.71 -1.11 2.26
N ILE A 97 -11.80 -0.21 2.61
CA ILE A 97 -11.08 -0.25 3.89
C ILE A 97 -12.00 0.16 5.03
N PRO A 98 -12.26 -0.73 6.02
CA PRO A 98 -13.09 -0.42 7.17
C PRO A 98 -12.31 0.39 8.22
N PHE A 99 -12.74 1.63 8.47
CA PHE A 99 -12.19 2.47 9.55
C PHE A 99 -12.82 2.17 10.91
N SER A 100 -14.04 1.67 10.91
CA SER A 100 -14.76 1.12 12.09
C SER A 100 -15.81 0.13 11.60
N ALA A 101 -16.51 -0.54 12.51
CA ALA A 101 -17.58 -1.49 12.18
C ALA A 101 -18.68 -0.89 11.26
N THR A 102 -18.90 0.43 11.33
CA THR A 102 -19.96 1.13 10.58
C THR A 102 -19.43 2.13 9.57
N GLN A 103 -18.13 2.42 9.57
CA GLN A 103 -17.52 3.45 8.71
C GLN A 103 -16.71 2.80 7.60
N VAL A 104 -17.43 2.31 6.60
CA VAL A 104 -16.89 1.80 5.35
C VAL A 104 -17.59 2.55 4.22
N LEU A 105 -16.88 2.95 3.16
CA LEU A 105 -17.52 3.61 2.02
C LEU A 105 -18.31 2.59 1.19
N ALA A 106 -17.72 1.44 0.94
CA ALA A 106 -18.33 0.33 0.20
C ALA A 106 -18.09 -0.98 0.95
N ASP A 107 -19.10 -1.46 1.67
CA ASP A 107 -19.08 -2.79 2.30
C ASP A 107 -19.46 -3.85 1.27
N ILE A 108 -18.47 -4.56 0.78
CA ILE A 108 -18.61 -5.56 -0.28
C ILE A 108 -18.21 -6.92 0.28
N ASN A 109 -19.08 -7.93 0.13
CA ASN A 109 -18.80 -9.30 0.60
C ASN A 109 -17.51 -9.91 0.01
N VAL A 110 -17.03 -9.39 -1.12
CA VAL A 110 -15.80 -9.80 -1.79
C VAL A 110 -14.72 -8.70 -1.71
N GLY A 111 -14.68 -7.93 -0.64
CA GLY A 111 -13.81 -6.76 -0.47
C GLY A 111 -12.33 -7.04 -0.70
N ILE A 112 -11.83 -8.19 -0.24
CA ILE A 112 -10.44 -8.58 -0.45
C ILE A 112 -10.10 -8.82 -1.93
N LEU A 113 -11.02 -9.44 -2.70
CA LEU A 113 -10.83 -9.66 -4.14
C LEU A 113 -10.88 -8.35 -4.92
N TYR A 114 -11.73 -7.41 -4.49
CA TYR A 114 -11.76 -6.07 -5.07
C TYR A 114 -10.43 -5.36 -4.90
N LEU A 115 -9.80 -5.41 -3.71
CA LEU A 115 -8.48 -4.84 -3.45
C LEU A 115 -7.42 -5.42 -4.38
N PHE A 116 -7.40 -6.75 -4.52
CA PHE A 116 -6.48 -7.42 -5.44
C PHE A 116 -6.69 -7.00 -6.89
N ALA A 117 -7.93 -6.96 -7.35
CA ALA A 117 -8.23 -6.56 -8.72
C ALA A 117 -7.78 -5.13 -9.02
N VAL A 118 -7.99 -4.20 -8.08
CA VAL A 118 -7.58 -2.79 -8.22
C VAL A 118 -6.06 -2.65 -8.15
N SER A 119 -5.39 -3.37 -7.24
CA SER A 119 -3.92 -3.40 -7.12
C SER A 119 -3.27 -3.89 -8.41
N SER A 120 -3.73 -5.04 -8.95
CA SER A 120 -3.26 -5.60 -10.21
C SER A 120 -3.38 -4.63 -11.38
N LEU A 121 -4.48 -3.87 -11.45
CA LEU A 121 -4.66 -2.84 -12.47
C LEU A 121 -3.66 -1.69 -12.34
N GLY A 122 -3.17 -1.40 -11.13
CA GLY A 122 -2.16 -0.37 -10.88
C GLY A 122 -0.86 -0.57 -11.65
N VAL A 123 -0.48 -1.83 -11.89
CA VAL A 123 0.71 -2.21 -12.66
C VAL A 123 0.65 -1.68 -14.10
N TYR A 124 -0.55 -1.64 -14.70
CA TYR A 124 -0.70 -1.13 -16.07
C TYR A 124 -0.33 0.36 -16.19
N GLY A 125 -0.59 1.16 -15.16
CA GLY A 125 -0.19 2.56 -15.17
C GLY A 125 1.34 2.72 -15.29
N ILE A 126 2.11 1.88 -14.59
CA ILE A 126 3.57 1.87 -14.65
C ILE A 126 4.07 1.41 -16.01
N ILE A 127 3.49 0.31 -16.55
CA ILE A 127 3.86 -0.22 -17.88
C ILE A 127 3.57 0.82 -18.95
N MET A 128 2.38 1.42 -18.94
CA MET A 128 1.99 2.47 -19.90
C MET A 128 2.93 3.67 -19.81
N GLY A 129 3.31 4.09 -18.60
CA GLY A 129 4.23 5.22 -18.40
C GLY A 129 5.60 4.98 -19.02
N GLY A 130 6.19 3.83 -18.75
CA GLY A 130 7.49 3.46 -19.31
C GLY A 130 7.46 3.27 -20.82
N TRP A 131 6.41 2.65 -21.36
CA TRP A 131 6.27 2.44 -22.79
C TRP A 131 5.99 3.74 -23.56
N ALA A 132 5.10 4.58 -23.04
CA ALA A 132 4.73 5.86 -23.66
C ALA A 132 5.89 6.85 -23.74
N SER A 133 6.85 6.75 -22.84
CA SER A 133 8.06 7.59 -22.80
C SER A 133 8.98 7.40 -24.00
N ASN A 134 8.87 6.27 -24.71
CA ASN A 134 9.69 5.90 -25.87
C ASN A 134 11.21 6.08 -25.64
N SER A 135 11.66 5.75 -24.44
CA SER A 135 13.05 5.83 -24.00
C SER A 135 13.48 4.50 -23.37
N LYS A 136 14.76 4.14 -23.51
CA LYS A 136 15.28 2.82 -23.08
C LYS A 136 15.20 2.63 -21.57
N TYR A 137 15.59 3.63 -20.79
CA TYR A 137 15.61 3.52 -19.31
C TYR A 137 14.20 3.43 -18.71
N PRO A 138 13.23 4.29 -19.07
CA PRO A 138 11.85 4.14 -18.62
C PRO A 138 11.23 2.80 -18.96
N PHE A 139 11.45 2.30 -20.17
CA PHE A 139 10.92 1.02 -20.61
C PHE A 139 11.47 -0.16 -19.79
N LEU A 140 12.79 -0.20 -19.58
CA LEU A 140 13.42 -1.24 -18.76
C LEU A 140 12.99 -1.15 -17.28
N GLY A 141 12.86 0.08 -16.74
CA GLY A 141 12.36 0.31 -15.40
C GLY A 141 10.92 -0.19 -15.22
N ALA A 142 10.04 0.11 -16.17
CA ALA A 142 8.65 -0.34 -16.15
C ALA A 142 8.51 -1.86 -16.21
N ILE A 143 9.27 -2.55 -17.07
CA ILE A 143 9.25 -4.02 -17.13
C ILE A 143 9.77 -4.64 -15.83
N ARG A 144 10.85 -4.12 -15.24
CA ARG A 144 11.38 -4.60 -13.97
C ARG A 144 10.36 -4.41 -12.85
N SER A 145 9.70 -3.24 -12.77
CA SER A 145 8.66 -2.96 -11.79
C SER A 145 7.48 -3.91 -11.95
N ALA A 146 6.95 -4.08 -13.16
CA ALA A 146 5.83 -4.96 -13.42
C ALA A 146 6.14 -6.41 -13.06
N ALA A 147 7.30 -6.92 -13.43
CA ALA A 147 7.71 -8.28 -13.08
C ALA A 147 7.85 -8.48 -11.57
N GLN A 148 8.35 -7.48 -10.84
CA GLN A 148 8.45 -7.47 -9.39
C GLN A 148 7.06 -7.50 -8.76
N MET A 149 6.20 -6.54 -9.07
CA MET A 149 4.85 -6.41 -8.50
C MET A 149 4.03 -7.69 -8.71
N VAL A 150 3.93 -8.19 -9.95
CA VAL A 150 3.19 -9.43 -10.26
C VAL A 150 3.73 -10.64 -9.50
N SER A 151 5.06 -10.76 -9.37
CA SER A 151 5.66 -11.90 -8.66
C SER A 151 5.34 -11.90 -7.17
N TYR A 152 5.32 -10.74 -6.53
CA TYR A 152 5.02 -10.62 -5.10
C TYR A 152 3.53 -10.60 -4.81
N GLU A 153 2.70 -10.13 -5.73
CA GLU A 153 1.24 -10.20 -5.66
C GLU A 153 0.76 -11.67 -5.55
N VAL A 154 1.35 -12.59 -6.31
CA VAL A 154 1.07 -14.03 -6.18
C VAL A 154 1.36 -14.53 -4.75
N SER A 155 2.49 -14.13 -4.17
CA SER A 155 2.84 -14.53 -2.80
C SER A 155 1.88 -13.94 -1.78
N ILE A 156 1.50 -12.67 -1.91
CA ILE A 156 0.51 -12.01 -1.04
C ILE A 156 -0.84 -12.70 -1.15
N GLY A 157 -1.28 -13.09 -2.35
CA GLY A 157 -2.51 -13.84 -2.56
C GLY A 157 -2.56 -15.15 -1.78
N VAL A 158 -1.48 -15.93 -1.82
CA VAL A 158 -1.39 -17.19 -1.05
C VAL A 158 -1.36 -16.94 0.46
N ILE A 159 -0.71 -15.86 0.92
CA ILE A 159 -0.71 -15.50 2.34
C ILE A 159 -2.13 -15.14 2.81
N ILE A 160 -2.87 -14.40 2.00
CA ILE A 160 -4.25 -14.03 2.33
C ILE A 160 -5.15 -15.26 2.38
N ILE A 161 -4.95 -16.28 1.54
CA ILE A 161 -5.69 -17.54 1.64
C ILE A 161 -5.54 -18.16 3.04
N ASN A 162 -4.38 -18.07 3.69
CA ASN A 162 -4.22 -18.54 5.08
C ASN A 162 -5.15 -17.82 6.06
N VAL A 163 -5.28 -16.49 5.91
CA VAL A 163 -6.20 -15.71 6.76
C VAL A 163 -7.66 -16.08 6.46
N LEU A 164 -8.01 -16.19 5.17
CA LEU A 164 -9.36 -16.54 4.75
C LEU A 164 -9.79 -17.94 5.21
N LEU A 165 -8.88 -18.89 5.27
CA LEU A 165 -9.15 -20.22 5.84
C LEU A 165 -9.55 -20.15 7.33
N CYS A 166 -9.00 -19.19 8.07
CA CYS A 166 -9.34 -19.00 9.48
C CYS A 166 -10.68 -18.28 9.67
N VAL A 167 -11.07 -17.42 8.71
CA VAL A 167 -12.26 -16.56 8.83
C VAL A 167 -13.49 -17.16 8.12
N GLY A 168 -13.31 -17.75 6.95
CA GLY A 168 -14.41 -18.26 6.11
C GLY A 168 -15.14 -17.18 5.31
N SER A 169 -14.74 -15.92 5.36
CA SER A 169 -15.37 -14.80 4.65
C SER A 169 -14.35 -13.96 3.88
N LEU A 170 -14.77 -13.35 2.76
CA LEU A 170 -13.98 -12.43 1.94
C LEU A 170 -14.24 -10.96 2.30
N ASN A 171 -15.15 -10.71 3.24
CA ASN A 171 -15.44 -9.36 3.73
C ASN A 171 -14.37 -8.90 4.72
N LEU A 172 -13.91 -7.65 4.57
CA LEU A 172 -12.87 -7.09 5.43
C LEU A 172 -13.34 -6.84 6.87
N ASN A 173 -14.62 -6.54 7.08
CA ASN A 173 -15.19 -6.40 8.43
C ASN A 173 -15.18 -7.74 9.16
N ASP A 174 -15.62 -8.82 8.50
CA ASP A 174 -15.64 -10.17 9.09
C ASP A 174 -14.23 -10.63 9.47
N ILE A 175 -13.23 -10.27 8.64
CA ILE A 175 -11.82 -10.56 8.93
C ILE A 175 -11.36 -9.86 10.21
N VAL A 176 -11.79 -8.63 10.45
CA VAL A 176 -11.47 -7.91 11.68
C VAL A 176 -12.22 -8.53 12.86
N GLU A 177 -13.51 -8.79 12.74
CA GLU A 177 -14.34 -9.35 13.83
C GLU A 177 -13.87 -10.75 14.25
N ALA A 178 -13.39 -11.58 13.33
CA ALA A 178 -12.82 -12.88 13.65
C ALA A 178 -11.58 -12.82 14.55
N GLN A 179 -10.94 -11.66 14.67
CA GLN A 179 -9.76 -11.42 15.50
C GLN A 179 -10.08 -10.92 16.93
N GLN A 180 -11.35 -10.87 17.34
CA GLN A 180 -11.73 -10.38 18.66
C GLN A 180 -11.00 -11.09 19.81
N ASN A 181 -10.89 -12.41 19.74
CA ASN A 181 -10.25 -13.20 20.80
C ASN A 181 -8.74 -13.29 20.66
N LEU A 182 -8.24 -13.40 19.42
CA LEU A 182 -6.82 -13.60 19.14
C LEU A 182 -6.45 -12.96 17.79
N TRP A 183 -5.52 -12.04 17.81
CA TRP A 183 -4.99 -11.44 16.58
C TRP A 183 -4.20 -12.46 15.78
N PHE A 184 -4.43 -12.48 14.47
CA PHE A 184 -3.78 -13.44 13.56
C PHE A 184 -2.26 -13.29 13.46
N ILE A 185 -1.69 -12.20 13.93
CA ILE A 185 -0.23 -12.05 14.03
C ILE A 185 0.40 -13.13 14.91
N ILE A 186 -0.30 -13.67 15.92
CA ILE A 186 0.24 -14.69 16.83
C ILE A 186 0.29 -16.05 16.12
N PRO A 187 -0.83 -16.65 15.65
CA PRO A 187 -0.83 -17.94 15.00
C PRO A 187 -0.19 -17.94 13.60
N LEU A 188 -0.28 -16.82 12.87
CA LEU A 188 0.23 -16.68 11.51
C LEU A 188 1.46 -15.76 11.43
N PHE A 189 2.28 -15.70 12.49
CA PHE A 189 3.47 -14.84 12.53
C PHE A 189 4.40 -14.98 11.32
N PRO A 190 4.76 -16.19 10.84
CA PRO A 190 5.59 -16.33 9.64
C PRO A 190 4.92 -15.73 8.39
N MET A 191 3.60 -15.84 8.27
CA MET A 191 2.84 -15.26 7.16
C MET A 191 2.82 -13.74 7.24
N PHE A 192 2.73 -13.16 8.43
CA PHE A 192 2.86 -11.73 8.64
C PHE A 192 4.23 -11.20 8.18
N VAL A 193 5.31 -11.91 8.54
CA VAL A 193 6.68 -11.51 8.11
C VAL A 193 6.82 -11.56 6.60
N ILE A 194 6.33 -12.62 5.93
CA ILE A 194 6.39 -12.74 4.48
C ILE A 194 5.50 -11.69 3.82
N PHE A 195 4.31 -11.43 4.36
CA PHE A 195 3.42 -10.36 3.90
C PHE A 195 4.11 -8.99 3.95
N PHE A 196 4.74 -8.66 5.08
CA PHE A 196 5.44 -7.40 5.26
C PHE A 196 6.58 -7.20 4.25
N ILE A 197 7.38 -8.26 4.01
CA ILE A 197 8.46 -8.21 3.01
C ILE A 197 7.89 -8.13 1.59
N SER A 198 6.82 -8.87 1.30
CA SER A 198 6.16 -8.83 -0.01
C SER A 198 5.51 -7.48 -0.29
N ALA A 199 4.92 -6.83 0.73
CA ALA A 199 4.36 -5.49 0.62
C ALA A 199 5.43 -4.42 0.34
N LEU A 200 6.63 -4.54 0.93
CA LEU A 200 7.78 -3.70 0.58
C LEU A 200 8.19 -3.88 -0.89
N ALA A 201 8.18 -5.12 -1.37
CA ALA A 201 8.53 -5.40 -2.75
C ALA A 201 7.45 -4.91 -3.73
N GLU A 202 6.18 -5.06 -3.40
CA GLU A 202 5.07 -4.61 -4.25
C GLU A 202 5.03 -3.08 -4.38
N THR A 203 5.38 -2.37 -3.31
CA THR A 203 5.44 -0.90 -3.32
C THR A 203 6.77 -0.35 -3.87
N ASN A 204 7.62 -1.17 -4.47
CA ASN A 204 8.92 -0.78 -5.03
C ASN A 204 9.81 0.01 -4.06
N ARG A 205 9.71 -0.26 -2.74
CA ARG A 205 10.49 0.47 -1.72
C ARG A 205 11.79 -0.24 -1.37
N PRO A 206 12.84 0.50 -1.03
CA PRO A 206 14.07 -0.12 -0.52
C PRO A 206 13.76 -1.10 0.63
N PRO A 207 14.39 -2.28 0.63
CA PRO A 207 15.56 -2.71 -0.14
C PRO A 207 15.28 -3.21 -1.57
N PHE A 208 14.04 -3.14 -2.05
CA PHE A 208 13.56 -3.71 -3.31
C PHE A 208 13.25 -2.64 -4.37
N ASP A 209 13.86 -1.47 -4.24
CA ASP A 209 13.75 -0.32 -5.15
C ASP A 209 14.61 -0.53 -6.42
N LEU A 210 14.28 -1.56 -7.17
CA LEU A 210 15.00 -1.93 -8.39
C LEU A 210 14.53 -1.17 -9.65
N PRO A 211 13.26 -0.79 -9.75
CA PRO A 211 12.79 0.03 -10.87
C PRO A 211 13.37 1.44 -10.88
N GLU A 212 13.61 2.01 -9.70
CA GLU A 212 14.12 3.38 -9.49
C GLU A 212 15.62 3.42 -9.19
N ALA A 213 16.35 2.30 -9.34
CA ALA A 213 17.76 2.22 -9.01
C ALA A 213 18.56 3.32 -9.71
N GLU A 214 18.85 4.44 -9.01
CA GLU A 214 19.54 5.62 -9.55
C GLU A 214 20.87 5.27 -10.23
N ALA A 215 21.58 4.29 -9.68
CA ALA A 215 22.86 3.84 -10.22
C ALA A 215 22.75 3.05 -11.54
N GLU A 216 21.56 2.46 -11.85
CA GLU A 216 21.37 1.63 -13.02
C GLU A 216 20.43 2.26 -14.07
N LEU A 217 19.34 2.88 -13.64
CA LEU A 217 18.22 3.31 -14.49
C LEU A 217 17.83 4.79 -14.32
N VAL A 218 18.65 5.58 -13.63
CA VAL A 218 18.45 7.02 -13.31
C VAL A 218 17.25 7.23 -12.38
N ALA A 219 16.01 7.17 -12.89
CA ALA A 219 14.76 7.20 -12.11
C ALA A 219 13.72 6.23 -12.70
N GLY A 220 14.18 5.20 -13.40
CA GLY A 220 13.32 4.16 -13.96
C GLY A 220 12.21 4.71 -14.85
N TYR A 221 10.97 4.22 -14.66
CA TYR A 221 9.82 4.61 -15.46
C TYR A 221 9.41 6.09 -15.30
N GLN A 222 9.84 6.75 -14.24
CA GLN A 222 9.52 8.16 -13.94
C GLN A 222 10.51 9.15 -14.58
N THR A 223 11.56 8.70 -15.23
CA THR A 223 12.70 9.54 -15.72
C THR A 223 12.25 10.69 -16.62
N GLU A 224 11.29 10.47 -17.49
CA GLU A 224 10.81 11.46 -18.46
C GLU A 224 9.66 12.34 -17.91
N TYR A 225 9.14 12.02 -16.72
CA TYR A 225 8.03 12.74 -16.11
C TYR A 225 8.50 13.96 -15.32
N SER A 226 7.75 15.06 -15.43
CA SER A 226 8.02 16.30 -14.71
C SER A 226 6.74 16.95 -14.17
N GLY A 227 6.90 17.91 -13.26
CA GLY A 227 5.78 18.68 -12.71
C GLY A 227 4.70 17.82 -12.06
N MET A 228 3.44 18.14 -12.33
CA MET A 228 2.28 17.48 -11.73
C MET A 228 2.18 16.00 -12.10
N MET A 229 2.59 15.60 -13.31
CA MET A 229 2.55 14.19 -13.73
C MET A 229 3.48 13.31 -12.89
N TYR A 230 4.67 13.78 -12.58
CA TYR A 230 5.58 13.10 -11.65
C TYR A 230 4.97 13.02 -10.24
N ALA A 231 4.36 14.11 -9.77
CA ALA A 231 3.73 14.15 -8.47
C ALA A 231 2.57 13.12 -8.34
N MET A 232 1.81 12.88 -9.42
CA MET A 232 0.72 11.90 -9.41
C MET A 232 1.23 10.46 -9.24
N PHE A 233 2.33 10.06 -9.89
CA PHE A 233 2.96 8.77 -9.64
C PHE A 233 3.40 8.64 -8.19
N TRP A 234 4.09 9.65 -7.71
CA TRP A 234 4.62 9.68 -6.35
C TRP A 234 3.52 9.65 -5.26
N LEU A 235 2.41 10.41 -5.46
CA LEU A 235 1.24 10.35 -4.58
C LEU A 235 0.57 8.97 -4.61
N GLY A 236 0.42 8.38 -5.80
CA GLY A 236 -0.12 7.03 -5.96
C GLY A 236 0.71 5.97 -5.24
N GLU A 237 2.03 6.09 -5.31
CA GLU A 237 2.97 5.19 -4.64
C GLU A 237 2.86 5.26 -3.11
N TYR A 238 2.84 6.47 -2.52
CA TYR A 238 2.64 6.61 -1.07
C TYR A 238 1.24 6.20 -0.62
N ALA A 239 0.21 6.43 -1.44
CA ALA A 239 -1.14 5.93 -1.17
C ALA A 239 -1.17 4.39 -1.14
N ASN A 240 -0.45 3.72 -2.04
CA ASN A 240 -0.29 2.26 -2.05
C ASN A 240 0.49 1.75 -0.84
N ILE A 241 1.55 2.44 -0.40
CA ILE A 241 2.28 2.06 0.82
C ILE A 241 1.35 2.08 2.02
N LEU A 242 0.57 3.15 2.18
CA LEU A 242 -0.41 3.24 3.26
C LEU A 242 -1.49 2.17 3.14
N LEU A 243 -1.94 1.85 1.92
CA LEU A 243 -2.90 0.78 1.67
C LEU A 243 -2.36 -0.58 2.10
N MET A 244 -1.11 -0.91 1.77
CA MET A 244 -0.46 -2.15 2.20
C MET A 244 -0.27 -2.21 3.72
N CYS A 245 0.04 -1.08 4.36
CA CYS A 245 0.05 -1.00 5.83
C CYS A 245 -1.35 -1.19 6.42
N ALA A 246 -2.41 -0.63 5.81
CA ALA A 246 -3.79 -0.84 6.24
C ALA A 246 -4.21 -2.31 6.08
N MET A 247 -3.86 -2.94 4.96
CA MET A 247 -4.08 -4.37 4.74
C MET A 247 -3.38 -5.23 5.80
N GLY A 248 -2.11 -4.94 6.11
CA GLY A 248 -1.38 -5.63 7.17
C GLY A 248 -2.04 -5.45 8.55
N ALA A 249 -2.56 -4.26 8.85
CA ALA A 249 -3.28 -3.98 10.08
C ALA A 249 -4.62 -4.74 10.15
N ILE A 250 -5.37 -4.83 9.07
CA ILE A 250 -6.65 -5.54 8.98
C ILE A 250 -6.45 -7.05 9.06
N LEU A 251 -5.50 -7.59 8.30
CA LEU A 251 -5.30 -9.04 8.19
C LEU A 251 -4.65 -9.66 9.43
N PHE A 252 -3.79 -8.93 10.14
CA PHE A 252 -2.97 -9.53 11.21
C PHE A 252 -3.08 -8.85 12.56
N LEU A 253 -3.41 -7.55 12.63
CA LEU A 253 -3.41 -6.76 13.85
C LEU A 253 -4.83 -6.41 14.35
N GLY A 254 -5.87 -7.06 13.84
CA GLY A 254 -7.24 -6.82 14.26
C GLY A 254 -7.80 -5.45 13.86
N GLY A 255 -7.33 -4.86 12.75
CA GLY A 255 -7.88 -3.66 12.14
C GLY A 255 -8.19 -2.52 13.12
N TRP A 256 -9.45 -2.11 13.15
CA TRP A 256 -9.95 -1.03 14.03
C TRP A 256 -10.16 -1.45 15.50
N MET A 257 -9.99 -2.73 15.87
CA MET A 257 -10.16 -3.16 17.25
C MET A 257 -9.05 -2.65 18.18
N SER A 258 -9.39 -2.42 19.44
CA SER A 258 -8.43 -2.03 20.47
C SER A 258 -7.47 -3.20 20.79
N PRO A 259 -6.22 -2.93 21.15
CA PRO A 259 -5.27 -3.98 21.55
C PRO A 259 -5.68 -4.71 22.83
N LEU A 260 -6.38 -4.04 23.73
CA LEU A 260 -6.84 -4.56 25.01
C LEU A 260 -8.29 -4.12 25.24
N GLU A 261 -9.15 -5.05 25.63
CA GLU A 261 -10.55 -4.77 25.98
C GLU A 261 -10.70 -4.26 27.43
N VAL A 262 -9.78 -3.40 27.87
CA VAL A 262 -9.74 -2.82 29.22
C VAL A 262 -9.87 -1.31 29.14
N TYR A 263 -10.61 -0.72 30.11
CA TYR A 263 -10.61 0.72 30.32
C TYR A 263 -9.17 1.22 30.59
N PRO A 264 -8.64 2.30 29.94
CA PRO A 264 -9.31 3.28 29.08
C PRO A 264 -9.28 3.00 27.54
N PHE A 265 -8.73 1.87 27.08
CA PHE A 265 -8.51 1.60 25.65
C PHE A 265 -9.82 1.51 24.84
N THR A 266 -10.91 1.07 25.48
CA THR A 266 -12.25 0.97 24.86
C THR A 266 -12.92 2.32 24.61
N LEU A 267 -12.44 3.41 25.23
CA LEU A 267 -12.98 4.77 24.98
C LEU A 267 -12.50 5.37 23.66
N VAL A 268 -11.40 4.85 23.12
CA VAL A 268 -10.80 5.40 21.89
C VAL A 268 -11.56 4.88 20.67
N PRO A 269 -12.02 5.76 19.76
CA PRO A 269 -12.69 5.35 18.53
C PRO A 269 -11.83 4.37 17.72
N GLY A 270 -12.46 3.35 17.10
CA GLY A 270 -11.76 2.32 16.35
C GLY A 270 -10.89 2.86 15.20
N ALA A 271 -11.34 3.93 14.53
CA ALA A 271 -10.56 4.58 13.48
C ALA A 271 -9.18 5.04 13.96
N ILE A 272 -9.07 5.51 15.21
CA ILE A 272 -7.78 5.94 15.78
C ILE A 272 -6.85 4.73 15.96
N TRP A 273 -7.39 3.58 16.42
CA TRP A 273 -6.60 2.35 16.55
C TRP A 273 -6.08 1.86 15.20
N LEU A 274 -6.92 1.90 14.15
CA LEU A 274 -6.49 1.56 12.80
C LEU A 274 -5.37 2.49 12.33
N ILE A 275 -5.52 3.79 12.48
CA ILE A 275 -4.50 4.78 12.09
C ILE A 275 -3.19 4.54 12.85
N LEU A 276 -3.23 4.26 14.15
CA LEU A 276 -2.03 3.97 14.94
C LEU A 276 -1.31 2.70 14.46
N LYS A 277 -2.05 1.65 14.10
CA LYS A 277 -1.48 0.40 13.55
C LYS A 277 -0.88 0.63 12.16
N ILE A 278 -1.54 1.40 11.31
CA ILE A 278 -1.00 1.81 10.00
C ILE A 278 0.30 2.58 10.17
N LEU A 279 0.33 3.56 11.08
CA LEU A 279 1.53 4.34 11.38
C LEU A 279 2.67 3.48 11.93
N LEU A 280 2.36 2.52 12.81
CA LEU A 280 3.36 1.56 13.32
C LEU A 280 4.00 0.77 12.17
N LEU A 281 3.20 0.18 11.29
CA LEU A 281 3.69 -0.56 10.13
C LEU A 281 4.47 0.34 9.17
N PHE A 282 4.00 1.57 8.94
CA PHE A 282 4.71 2.53 8.11
C PHE A 282 6.08 2.93 8.70
N ILE A 283 6.17 3.12 10.01
CA ILE A 283 7.46 3.38 10.68
C ILE A 283 8.40 2.19 10.47
N LEU A 284 7.92 0.96 10.56
CA LEU A 284 8.71 -0.23 10.26
C LEU A 284 9.19 -0.24 8.79
N PHE A 285 8.33 0.13 7.83
CA PHE A 285 8.71 0.32 6.42
C PHE A 285 9.85 1.34 6.27
N ALA A 286 9.71 2.49 6.91
CA ALA A 286 10.71 3.56 6.85
C ALA A 286 12.04 3.15 7.51
N LEU A 287 12.00 2.36 8.61
CA LEU A 287 13.18 1.82 9.27
C LEU A 287 13.91 0.79 8.40
N VAL A 288 13.17 -0.13 7.79
CA VAL A 288 13.77 -1.13 6.87
C VAL A 288 14.46 -0.44 5.71
N LYS A 289 13.82 0.56 5.11
CA LYS A 289 14.39 1.41 4.06
C LYS A 289 15.70 2.08 4.50
N ALA A 290 15.81 2.48 5.77
CA ALA A 290 16.99 3.18 6.29
C ALA A 290 18.15 2.24 6.65
N ILE A 291 17.88 0.97 6.99
CA ILE A 291 18.85 0.04 7.59
C ILE A 291 19.33 -1.01 6.57
N VAL A 292 18.42 -1.54 5.74
CA VAL A 292 18.69 -2.70 4.90
C VAL A 292 19.31 -2.28 3.57
N PRO A 293 20.43 -2.90 3.14
CA PRO A 293 21.02 -2.64 1.85
C PRO A 293 20.13 -3.16 0.70
N ARG A 294 20.28 -2.55 -0.49
CA ARG A 294 19.53 -2.90 -1.69
C ARG A 294 19.88 -4.30 -2.19
N TYR A 295 18.87 -5.07 -2.60
CA TYR A 295 19.01 -6.38 -3.24
C TYR A 295 19.26 -6.25 -4.74
N ARG A 296 19.83 -7.31 -5.35
CA ARG A 296 19.91 -7.43 -6.81
C ARG A 296 18.62 -8.02 -7.37
N TYR A 297 18.29 -7.73 -8.62
CA TYR A 297 17.07 -8.19 -9.28
C TYR A 297 16.92 -9.72 -9.28
N ASP A 298 17.99 -10.45 -9.59
CA ASP A 298 18.02 -11.91 -9.59
C ASP A 298 17.78 -12.51 -8.18
N GLN A 299 18.31 -11.88 -7.14
CA GLN A 299 18.09 -12.28 -5.74
C GLN A 299 16.63 -12.06 -5.33
N LEU A 300 16.06 -10.90 -5.72
CA LEU A 300 14.69 -10.56 -5.45
C LEU A 300 13.73 -11.58 -6.09
N MET A 301 13.88 -11.85 -7.39
CA MET A 301 13.03 -12.82 -8.10
C MET A 301 13.17 -14.24 -7.53
N ARG A 302 14.38 -14.64 -7.13
CA ARG A 302 14.61 -15.93 -6.45
C ARG A 302 13.90 -15.99 -5.11
N LEU A 303 13.91 -14.90 -4.33
CA LEU A 303 13.25 -14.82 -3.03
C LEU A 303 11.74 -15.02 -3.16
N GLY A 304 11.08 -14.32 -4.09
CA GLY A 304 9.65 -14.45 -4.34
C GLY A 304 9.25 -15.86 -4.79
N TRP A 305 9.85 -16.35 -5.87
CA TRP A 305 9.45 -17.60 -6.50
C TRP A 305 9.96 -18.87 -5.82
N LYS A 306 11.19 -18.88 -5.28
CA LYS A 306 11.81 -20.08 -4.71
C LYS A 306 11.70 -20.19 -3.19
N VAL A 307 11.39 -19.09 -2.49
CA VAL A 307 11.29 -19.09 -1.03
C VAL A 307 9.88 -18.74 -0.58
N PHE A 308 9.36 -17.58 -0.95
CA PHE A 308 8.08 -17.12 -0.41
C PHE A 308 6.88 -17.91 -0.91
N LEU A 309 6.82 -18.20 -2.20
CA LEU A 309 5.72 -18.97 -2.78
C LEU A 309 5.66 -20.41 -2.21
N PRO A 310 6.73 -21.22 -2.22
CA PRO A 310 6.68 -22.56 -1.63
C PRO A 310 6.39 -22.54 -0.13
N LEU A 311 6.95 -21.58 0.62
CA LEU A 311 6.75 -21.49 2.05
C LEU A 311 5.31 -21.09 2.39
N SER A 312 4.72 -20.13 1.68
CA SER A 312 3.33 -19.73 1.86
C SER A 312 2.36 -20.87 1.49
N LEU A 313 2.61 -21.63 0.41
CA LEU A 313 1.82 -22.80 0.04
C LEU A 313 1.91 -23.91 1.10
N THR A 314 3.10 -24.18 1.62
CA THR A 314 3.27 -25.15 2.72
C THR A 314 2.50 -24.73 3.94
N TRP A 315 2.49 -23.42 4.26
CA TRP A 315 1.74 -22.88 5.39
C TRP A 315 0.22 -23.00 5.21
N VAL A 316 -0.30 -22.86 3.97
CA VAL A 316 -1.73 -23.12 3.66
C VAL A 316 -2.11 -24.54 4.06
N VAL A 317 -1.29 -25.53 3.67
CA VAL A 317 -1.55 -26.93 4.01
C VAL A 317 -1.50 -27.15 5.52
N LEU A 318 -0.52 -26.57 6.21
CA LEU A 318 -0.41 -26.66 7.67
C LEU A 318 -1.62 -26.02 8.37
N THR A 319 -2.02 -24.82 7.95
CA THR A 319 -3.19 -24.11 8.51
C THR A 319 -4.47 -24.90 8.28
N ALA A 320 -4.71 -25.39 7.07
CA ALA A 320 -5.89 -26.19 6.74
C ALA A 320 -5.93 -27.50 7.55
N SER A 321 -4.79 -28.19 7.66
CA SER A 321 -4.68 -29.42 8.45
C SER A 321 -4.93 -29.19 9.96
N TYR A 322 -4.39 -28.10 10.49
CA TYR A 322 -4.62 -27.71 11.88
C TYR A 322 -6.09 -27.42 12.17
N LEU A 323 -6.73 -26.58 11.34
CA LEU A 323 -8.14 -26.23 11.47
C LEU A 323 -9.04 -27.46 11.36
N PHE A 324 -8.74 -28.38 10.43
CA PHE A 324 -9.49 -29.63 10.27
C PHE A 324 -9.34 -30.55 11.47
N TYR A 325 -8.11 -30.77 11.97
CA TYR A 325 -7.84 -31.68 13.09
C TYR A 325 -8.50 -31.22 14.39
N PHE A 326 -8.51 -29.93 14.65
CA PHE A 326 -9.11 -29.36 15.88
C PHE A 326 -10.59 -28.97 15.71
N ASN A 327 -11.22 -29.26 14.58
CA ASN A 327 -12.62 -28.87 14.26
C ASN A 327 -12.87 -27.34 14.43
N LEU A 328 -11.89 -26.53 14.07
CA LEU A 328 -11.94 -25.07 14.14
C LEU A 328 -12.30 -24.44 12.79
N LEU A 329 -12.76 -25.22 11.82
CA LEU A 329 -13.23 -24.70 10.53
C LEU A 329 -14.40 -23.74 10.77
N PRO A 330 -14.41 -22.57 10.12
CA PRO A 330 -15.54 -21.66 10.21
C PRO A 330 -16.80 -22.36 9.70
N THR A 331 -17.80 -22.52 10.57
CA THR A 331 -19.12 -23.01 10.19
C THR A 331 -19.93 -21.83 9.67
N ASN A 332 -20.29 -21.88 8.38
CA ASN A 332 -21.24 -20.93 7.78
C ASN A 332 -22.59 -20.99 8.45
#